data_f15595cfd6b3f830595f73019622d86f
#
_entry.id   f15595cfd6b3f830595f73019622d86f
#
_cell.length_a   1.000
_cell.length_b   1.000
_cell.length_c   1.000
_cell.angle_alpha   90.00
_cell.angle_beta   90.00
_cell.angle_gamma   90.00
#
_symmetry.space_group_name_H-M   'P 1'
#
loop_
_entity.id
_entity.type
_entity.pdbx_description
1 polymer ?
#
loop_
_entity_poly.entity_id
_entity_poly.type
_entity_poly.pdbx_seq_one_letter_code
_entity_poly.pdbx_strand_id
1 'polypeptide(L)'
;MSKTEDYVRPRTRLYLITPPRIEDVEGFAALLETALSAGDVACLQLRLKADTGEIDVDATRAVGAAVTEMAQAYGVAVLVNDSAELAVEIGADGVHVGMDDMPVKKAREIVGPDMIVGATAKNSRHAAMQACEAGSDYVAFGAFFPTRTKTGTVEANPDLLEIWQESMEVPCVAIGGITVENAEPLAVAGADFLAVSSGVWDHPEGAPVAIAHFNALLDRLDASKA
;
A
#
# COMPACT_ATOMS: atom_id res chain seq x y z
N MET A 1 -12.80 1.05 -37.92
CA MET A 1 -13.47 0.88 -36.60
C MET A 1 -12.60 -0.10 -35.83
N SER A 2 -11.71 0.41 -34.99
CA SER A 2 -10.88 -0.39 -34.10
C SER A 2 -11.80 -0.96 -33.02
N LYS A 3 -11.86 -2.29 -32.86
CA LYS A 3 -12.38 -2.88 -31.63
C LYS A 3 -11.44 -2.43 -30.52
N THR A 4 -11.89 -1.57 -29.63
CA THR A 4 -11.29 -1.44 -28.32
C THR A 4 -11.39 -2.84 -27.69
N GLU A 5 -10.27 -3.54 -27.51
CA GLU A 5 -10.23 -4.69 -26.62
C GLU A 5 -10.82 -4.21 -25.31
N ASP A 6 -11.88 -4.88 -24.83
CA ASP A 6 -12.49 -4.55 -23.54
C ASP A 6 -11.39 -4.72 -22.49
N TYR A 7 -10.92 -3.60 -21.93
CA TYR A 7 -9.94 -3.61 -20.84
C TYR A 7 -10.56 -4.29 -19.63
N VAL A 8 -10.14 -5.52 -19.38
CA VAL A 8 -10.52 -6.23 -18.15
C VAL A 8 -9.60 -5.77 -17.04
N ARG A 9 -10.16 -5.07 -16.08
CA ARG A 9 -9.43 -4.57 -14.93
C ARG A 9 -8.87 -5.73 -14.12
N PRO A 10 -7.57 -5.69 -13.73
CA PRO A 10 -6.98 -6.69 -12.86
C PRO A 10 -7.73 -6.81 -11.53
N ARG A 11 -7.67 -7.98 -10.93
CA ARG A 11 -8.15 -8.23 -9.56
C ARG A 11 -7.51 -7.25 -8.57
N THR A 12 -8.30 -6.71 -7.67
CA THR A 12 -7.77 -5.94 -6.53
C THR A 12 -6.83 -6.80 -5.68
N ARG A 13 -5.67 -6.25 -5.26
CA ARG A 13 -4.66 -6.97 -4.50
C ARG A 13 -4.39 -6.32 -3.14
N LEU A 14 -3.80 -7.08 -2.22
CA LEU A 14 -3.38 -6.56 -0.92
C LEU A 14 -2.08 -5.76 -1.02
N TYR A 15 -2.02 -4.68 -0.25
CA TYR A 15 -0.87 -3.86 0.02
C TYR A 15 -0.69 -3.82 1.54
N LEU A 16 0.32 -4.48 2.09
CA LEU A 16 0.57 -4.51 3.51
C LEU A 16 1.37 -3.28 3.95
N ILE A 17 1.04 -2.75 5.14
CA ILE A 17 1.85 -1.74 5.82
C ILE A 17 2.28 -2.33 7.15
N THR A 18 3.58 -2.28 7.47
CA THR A 18 4.08 -2.79 8.76
C THR A 18 3.40 -2.15 9.96
N PRO A 19 3.40 -2.81 11.12
CA PRO A 19 3.15 -2.11 12.38
C PRO A 19 4.09 -0.89 12.52
N PRO A 20 3.65 0.17 13.22
CA PRO A 20 4.49 1.37 13.38
C PRO A 20 5.72 1.14 14.26
N ARG A 21 5.73 0.04 15.03
CA ARG A 21 6.86 -0.40 15.87
C ARG A 21 7.02 -1.90 15.78
N ILE A 22 8.28 -2.34 15.70
CA ILE A 22 8.67 -3.74 15.66
C ILE A 22 9.88 -3.85 16.60
N GLU A 23 9.68 -4.42 17.78
CA GLU A 23 10.74 -4.60 18.79
C GLU A 23 11.53 -5.90 18.54
N ASP A 24 10.83 -6.95 18.12
CA ASP A 24 11.42 -8.25 17.76
C ASP A 24 11.45 -8.39 16.23
N VAL A 25 12.59 -8.06 15.64
CA VAL A 25 12.78 -8.07 14.18
C VAL A 25 12.75 -9.50 13.63
N GLU A 26 13.37 -10.47 14.33
CA GLU A 26 13.42 -11.87 13.90
C GLU A 26 12.03 -12.52 13.98
N GLY A 27 11.31 -12.29 15.09
CA GLY A 27 9.94 -12.74 15.26
C GLY A 27 9.00 -12.14 14.22
N PHE A 28 9.17 -10.85 13.89
CA PHE A 28 8.38 -10.21 12.84
C PHE A 28 8.69 -10.79 11.44
N ALA A 29 9.95 -11.05 11.11
CA ALA A 29 10.33 -11.66 9.84
C ALA A 29 9.68 -13.04 9.67
N ALA A 30 9.71 -13.89 10.70
CA ALA A 30 9.06 -15.20 10.70
C ALA A 30 7.52 -15.10 10.57
N LEU A 31 6.90 -14.14 11.27
CA LEU A 31 5.46 -13.86 11.14
C LEU A 31 5.10 -13.40 9.73
N LEU A 32 5.89 -12.49 9.17
CA LEU A 32 5.69 -11.97 7.82
C LEU A 32 5.78 -13.09 6.78
N GLU A 33 6.80 -13.95 6.86
CA GLU A 33 6.95 -15.09 5.95
C GLU A 33 5.72 -16.00 5.98
N THR A 34 5.23 -16.33 7.18
CA THR A 34 4.01 -17.13 7.35
C THR A 34 2.79 -16.41 6.75
N ALA A 35 2.70 -15.08 6.94
CA ALA A 35 1.63 -14.27 6.40
C ALA A 35 1.65 -14.22 4.87
N LEU A 36 2.82 -14.02 4.26
CA LEU A 36 2.98 -14.01 2.79
C LEU A 36 2.69 -15.37 2.15
N SER A 37 2.91 -16.46 2.89
CA SER A 37 2.56 -17.82 2.44
C SER A 37 1.05 -18.08 2.40
N ALA A 38 0.24 -17.26 3.08
CA ALA A 38 -1.20 -17.48 3.24
C ALA A 38 -2.06 -16.91 2.11
N GLY A 39 -1.51 -16.08 1.21
CA GLY A 39 -2.25 -15.52 0.09
C GLY A 39 -1.48 -14.47 -0.69
N ASP A 40 -2.10 -13.95 -1.75
CA ASP A 40 -1.51 -12.95 -2.63
C ASP A 40 -1.38 -11.59 -1.93
N VAL A 41 -0.15 -11.08 -1.90
CA VAL A 41 0.21 -9.73 -1.46
C VAL A 41 1.05 -9.07 -2.55
N ALA A 42 0.63 -7.90 -2.99
CA ALA A 42 1.34 -7.15 -4.05
C ALA A 42 2.53 -6.37 -3.51
N CYS A 43 2.39 -5.81 -2.31
CA CYS A 43 3.34 -4.84 -1.78
C CYS A 43 3.42 -4.90 -0.26
N LEU A 44 4.62 -4.64 0.26
CA LEU A 44 4.90 -4.40 1.68
C LEU A 44 5.52 -3.01 1.85
N GLN A 45 4.87 -2.10 2.56
CA GLN A 45 5.43 -0.82 2.94
C GLN A 45 6.04 -0.89 4.34
N LEU A 46 7.34 -0.63 4.45
CA LEU A 46 8.04 -0.44 5.70
C LEU A 46 7.74 0.96 6.26
N ARG A 47 6.89 1.02 7.29
CA ARG A 47 6.44 2.28 7.89
C ARG A 47 6.62 2.25 9.40
N LEU A 48 7.88 2.33 9.83
CA LEU A 48 8.23 2.42 11.24
C LEU A 48 8.36 3.88 11.67
N LYS A 49 7.83 4.21 12.82
CA LYS A 49 7.76 5.60 13.33
C LYS A 49 8.35 5.70 14.71
N ALA A 50 9.20 6.71 14.90
CA ALA A 50 9.67 7.13 16.21
C ALA A 50 8.54 7.77 17.05
N ASP A 51 8.77 8.02 18.32
CA ASP A 51 7.81 8.69 19.22
C ASP A 51 7.44 10.10 18.75
N THR A 52 8.30 10.75 17.97
CA THR A 52 8.05 12.04 17.32
C THR A 52 7.04 11.98 16.18
N GLY A 53 6.72 10.78 15.69
CA GLY A 53 5.89 10.55 14.49
C GLY A 53 6.67 10.61 13.18
N GLU A 54 7.97 10.91 13.22
CA GLU A 54 8.87 10.85 12.06
C GLU A 54 9.28 9.40 11.77
N ILE A 55 9.89 9.17 10.60
CA ILE A 55 10.44 7.85 10.28
C ILE A 55 11.51 7.44 11.31
N ASP A 56 11.43 6.23 11.80
CA ASP A 56 12.52 5.61 12.57
C ASP A 56 13.47 4.93 11.56
N VAL A 57 14.53 5.65 11.21
CA VAL A 57 15.49 5.24 10.19
C VAL A 57 16.21 3.96 10.59
N ASP A 58 16.64 3.85 11.85
CA ASP A 58 17.42 2.71 12.33
C ASP A 58 16.54 1.45 12.42
N ALA A 59 15.32 1.57 12.96
CA ALA A 59 14.37 0.48 12.98
C ALA A 59 13.97 0.06 11.55
N THR A 60 13.73 1.02 10.64
CA THR A 60 13.39 0.73 9.25
C THR A 60 14.54 0.01 8.52
N ARG A 61 15.78 0.43 8.76
CA ARG A 61 16.98 -0.24 8.21
C ARG A 61 17.11 -1.67 8.73
N ALA A 62 16.94 -1.87 10.04
CA ALA A 62 17.04 -3.20 10.65
C ALA A 62 15.97 -4.15 10.15
N VAL A 63 14.70 -3.70 10.12
CA VAL A 63 13.60 -4.50 9.58
C VAL A 63 13.79 -4.75 8.08
N GLY A 64 14.16 -3.70 7.32
CA GLY A 64 14.42 -3.83 5.88
C GLY A 64 15.48 -4.87 5.57
N ALA A 65 16.60 -4.87 6.29
CA ALA A 65 17.65 -5.88 6.12
C ALA A 65 17.18 -7.32 6.39
N ALA A 66 16.19 -7.48 7.29
CA ALA A 66 15.66 -8.80 7.63
C ALA A 66 14.58 -9.31 6.65
N VAL A 67 13.81 -8.40 6.03
CA VAL A 67 12.60 -8.84 5.31
C VAL A 67 12.61 -8.54 3.80
N THR A 68 13.47 -7.64 3.29
CA THR A 68 13.38 -7.19 1.88
C THR A 68 13.59 -8.35 0.90
N GLU A 69 14.72 -9.05 0.98
CA GLU A 69 15.00 -10.16 0.07
C GLU A 69 13.97 -11.29 0.19
N MET A 70 13.53 -11.59 1.41
CA MET A 70 12.52 -12.60 1.65
C MET A 70 11.19 -12.22 1.00
N ALA A 71 10.69 -10.99 1.22
CA ALA A 71 9.44 -10.53 0.63
C ALA A 71 9.51 -10.50 -0.91
N GLN A 72 10.62 -10.03 -1.48
CA GLN A 72 10.87 -10.05 -2.93
C GLN A 72 10.89 -11.47 -3.51
N ALA A 73 11.39 -12.47 -2.77
CA ALA A 73 11.34 -13.87 -3.18
C ALA A 73 9.90 -14.43 -3.25
N TYR A 74 8.96 -13.84 -2.51
CA TYR A 74 7.52 -14.11 -2.64
C TYR A 74 6.84 -13.29 -3.76
N GLY A 75 7.58 -12.48 -4.51
CA GLY A 75 7.03 -11.60 -5.55
C GLY A 75 6.32 -10.36 -4.99
N VAL A 76 6.65 -9.98 -3.77
CA VAL A 76 6.09 -8.82 -3.05
C VAL A 76 7.05 -7.63 -3.20
N ALA A 77 6.57 -6.53 -3.78
CA ALA A 77 7.35 -5.30 -3.86
C ALA A 77 7.52 -4.66 -2.48
N VAL A 78 8.74 -4.31 -2.11
CA VAL A 78 9.05 -3.66 -0.83
C VAL A 78 9.22 -2.15 -1.03
N LEU A 79 8.45 -1.36 -0.31
CA LEU A 79 8.53 0.10 -0.35
C LEU A 79 8.91 0.67 1.02
N VAL A 80 9.68 1.75 1.02
CA VAL A 80 9.99 2.50 2.24
C VAL A 80 9.10 3.74 2.33
N ASN A 81 8.55 3.98 3.51
CA ASN A 81 7.75 5.18 3.76
C ASN A 81 8.64 6.39 4.01
N ASP A 82 8.39 7.51 3.33
CA ASP A 82 8.97 8.86 3.51
C ASP A 82 10.49 9.01 3.26
N SER A 83 11.25 7.95 2.96
CA SER A 83 12.69 8.05 2.71
C SER A 83 13.13 7.33 1.44
N ALA A 84 13.41 8.11 0.39
CA ALA A 84 13.90 7.62 -0.89
C ALA A 84 15.34 7.09 -0.77
N GLU A 85 16.17 7.77 0.02
CA GLU A 85 17.56 7.38 0.25
C GLU A 85 17.65 6.02 0.95
N LEU A 86 16.81 5.80 1.96
CA LEU A 86 16.77 4.52 2.68
C LEU A 86 16.22 3.40 1.81
N ALA A 87 15.26 3.68 0.92
CA ALA A 87 14.77 2.70 -0.05
C ALA A 87 15.90 2.18 -0.94
N VAL A 88 16.73 3.07 -1.46
CA VAL A 88 17.93 2.70 -2.25
C VAL A 88 18.93 1.93 -1.39
N GLU A 89 19.19 2.39 -0.16
CA GLU A 89 20.18 1.79 0.75
C GLU A 89 19.87 0.31 1.06
N ILE A 90 18.60 -0.01 1.32
CA ILE A 90 18.19 -1.37 1.72
C ILE A 90 17.78 -2.26 0.54
N GLY A 91 17.93 -1.81 -0.71
CA GLY A 91 17.55 -2.57 -1.90
C GLY A 91 16.04 -2.79 -2.05
N ALA A 92 15.22 -1.86 -1.53
CA ALA A 92 13.78 -1.89 -1.71
C ALA A 92 13.39 -1.58 -3.18
N ASP A 93 12.16 -1.93 -3.56
CA ASP A 93 11.63 -1.70 -4.91
C ASP A 93 11.13 -0.27 -5.12
N GLY A 94 11.00 0.52 -4.04
CA GLY A 94 10.55 1.89 -4.16
C GLY A 94 10.30 2.62 -2.85
N VAL A 95 9.66 3.78 -2.99
CA VAL A 95 9.31 4.68 -1.90
C VAL A 95 7.87 5.13 -1.98
N HIS A 96 7.23 5.33 -0.82
CA HIS A 96 5.94 5.99 -0.71
C HIS A 96 6.08 7.30 0.04
N VAL A 97 5.63 8.41 -0.53
CA VAL A 97 5.72 9.74 0.06
C VAL A 97 4.35 10.33 0.40
N GLY A 98 4.26 11.01 1.52
CA GLY A 98 3.09 11.80 1.89
C GLY A 98 3.10 13.19 1.25
N MET A 99 1.93 13.87 1.26
CA MET A 99 1.79 15.22 0.67
C MET A 99 2.65 16.29 1.37
N ASP A 100 2.92 16.09 2.65
CA ASP A 100 3.62 17.05 3.50
C ASP A 100 5.10 16.64 3.71
N ASP A 101 5.50 15.51 3.12
CA ASP A 101 6.84 14.93 3.24
C ASP A 101 7.72 15.33 2.04
N MET A 102 8.46 14.38 1.47
CA MET A 102 9.29 14.63 0.29
C MET A 102 8.42 14.82 -0.97
N PRO A 103 8.65 15.86 -1.81
CA PRO A 103 7.98 15.97 -3.09
C PRO A 103 8.25 14.77 -4.01
N VAL A 104 7.22 14.29 -4.72
CA VAL A 104 7.31 13.14 -5.66
C VAL A 104 8.46 13.30 -6.65
N LYS A 105 8.61 14.49 -7.24
CA LYS A 105 9.70 14.77 -8.19
C LYS A 105 11.07 14.55 -7.57
N LYS A 106 11.28 14.98 -6.33
CA LYS A 106 12.54 14.77 -5.61
C LYS A 106 12.77 13.29 -5.28
N ALA A 107 11.72 12.58 -4.85
CA ALA A 107 11.81 11.15 -4.63
C ALA A 107 12.22 10.43 -5.92
N ARG A 108 11.59 10.75 -7.06
CA ARG A 108 11.92 10.20 -8.38
C ARG A 108 13.36 10.49 -8.80
N GLU A 109 13.87 11.70 -8.55
CA GLU A 109 15.27 12.08 -8.82
C GLU A 109 16.26 11.22 -8.02
N ILE A 110 15.93 10.82 -6.79
CA ILE A 110 16.78 10.00 -5.92
C ILE A 110 16.73 8.53 -6.32
N VAL A 111 15.54 7.97 -6.49
CA VAL A 111 15.39 6.53 -6.76
C VAL A 111 15.58 6.17 -8.23
N GLY A 112 15.56 7.14 -9.14
CA GLY A 112 15.70 6.91 -10.59
C GLY A 112 14.40 6.42 -11.25
N PRO A 113 14.45 6.08 -12.56
CA PRO A 113 13.25 5.78 -13.34
C PRO A 113 12.67 4.37 -13.07
N ASP A 114 13.46 3.44 -12.58
CA ASP A 114 13.10 2.02 -12.50
C ASP A 114 12.44 1.63 -11.18
N MET A 115 12.65 2.40 -10.11
CA MET A 115 12.04 2.14 -8.81
C MET A 115 10.64 2.77 -8.70
N ILE A 116 9.79 2.18 -7.89
CA ILE A 116 8.41 2.63 -7.67
C ILE A 116 8.37 3.90 -6.80
N VAL A 117 7.61 4.90 -7.21
CA VAL A 117 7.27 6.06 -6.38
C VAL A 117 5.76 6.14 -6.20
N GLY A 118 5.30 5.92 -4.97
CA GLY A 118 3.90 6.10 -4.60
C GLY A 118 3.65 7.42 -3.87
N ALA A 119 2.44 7.96 -3.98
CA ALA A 119 2.09 9.21 -3.33
C ALA A 119 0.73 9.17 -2.64
N THR A 120 0.65 9.69 -1.40
CA THR A 120 -0.63 9.91 -0.73
C THR A 120 -1.32 11.15 -1.31
N ALA A 121 -2.59 11.02 -1.69
CA ALA A 121 -3.43 12.12 -2.17
C ALA A 121 -4.60 12.48 -1.23
N LYS A 122 -4.70 11.80 -0.09
CA LYS A 122 -5.80 11.95 0.88
C LYS A 122 -7.16 11.77 0.17
N ASN A 123 -8.04 12.77 0.18
CA ASN A 123 -9.33 12.74 -0.51
C ASN A 123 -9.38 13.70 -1.71
N SER A 124 -8.22 14.05 -2.29
CA SER A 124 -8.11 15.07 -3.34
C SER A 124 -7.66 14.47 -4.68
N ARG A 125 -8.56 14.43 -5.67
CA ARG A 125 -8.20 14.08 -7.05
C ARG A 125 -7.17 15.04 -7.64
N HIS A 126 -7.29 16.33 -7.34
CA HIS A 126 -6.33 17.32 -7.84
C HIS A 126 -4.91 17.02 -7.35
N ALA A 127 -4.75 16.70 -6.05
CA ALA A 127 -3.46 16.32 -5.51
C ALA A 127 -2.93 15.02 -6.14
N ALA A 128 -3.81 14.05 -6.41
CA ALA A 128 -3.46 12.82 -7.10
C ALA A 128 -2.96 13.08 -8.53
N MET A 129 -3.66 13.93 -9.30
CA MET A 129 -3.23 14.31 -10.65
C MET A 129 -1.86 15.01 -10.64
N GLN A 130 -1.64 15.95 -9.70
CA GLN A 130 -0.35 16.61 -9.53
C GLN A 130 0.77 15.60 -9.18
N ALA A 131 0.48 14.59 -8.36
CA ALA A 131 1.46 13.53 -8.05
C ALA A 131 1.79 12.71 -9.30
N CYS A 132 0.80 12.35 -10.13
CA CYS A 132 1.03 11.67 -11.41
C CYS A 132 1.88 12.50 -12.37
N GLU A 133 1.57 13.79 -12.52
CA GLU A 133 2.35 14.72 -13.33
C GLU A 133 3.79 14.87 -12.83
N ALA A 134 4.02 14.71 -11.53
CA ALA A 134 5.33 14.74 -10.90
C ALA A 134 6.09 13.39 -11.00
N GLY A 135 5.47 12.33 -11.54
CA GLY A 135 6.08 11.03 -11.81
C GLY A 135 5.81 9.95 -10.76
N SER A 136 4.67 9.99 -10.05
CA SER A 136 4.25 8.85 -9.21
C SER A 136 3.68 7.71 -10.07
N ASP A 137 3.98 6.47 -9.67
CA ASP A 137 3.51 5.25 -10.34
C ASP A 137 2.14 4.81 -9.81
N TYR A 138 1.76 5.24 -8.61
CA TYR A 138 0.44 5.04 -8.05
C TYR A 138 0.11 6.15 -7.05
N VAL A 139 -1.19 6.29 -6.75
CA VAL A 139 -1.69 7.23 -5.75
C VAL A 139 -2.51 6.53 -4.68
N ALA A 140 -2.44 7.00 -3.44
CA ALA A 140 -3.21 6.46 -2.32
C ALA A 140 -4.27 7.45 -1.85
N PHE A 141 -5.55 7.01 -1.85
CA PHE A 141 -6.69 7.73 -1.34
C PHE A 141 -7.12 7.21 0.03
N GLY A 142 -7.50 8.10 0.93
CA GLY A 142 -7.98 7.75 2.27
C GLY A 142 -7.87 8.94 3.26
N ALA A 143 -8.30 8.75 4.52
CA ALA A 143 -8.74 7.47 5.04
C ALA A 143 -10.21 7.22 4.70
N PHE A 144 -10.57 5.96 4.38
CA PHE A 144 -11.96 5.58 4.10
C PHE A 144 -12.72 5.20 5.36
N PHE A 145 -12.02 4.75 6.41
CA PHE A 145 -12.62 4.40 7.70
C PHE A 145 -11.79 4.99 8.85
N PRO A 146 -12.37 5.12 10.05
CA PRO A 146 -11.63 5.56 11.23
C PRO A 146 -10.37 4.72 11.46
N THR A 147 -9.25 5.39 11.73
CA THR A 147 -7.96 4.73 11.90
C THR A 147 -7.23 5.25 13.14
N ARG A 148 -6.52 4.36 13.84
CA ARG A 148 -5.65 4.71 14.98
C ARG A 148 -4.25 5.14 14.53
N THR A 149 -3.89 4.86 13.29
CA THR A 149 -2.52 5.02 12.79
C THR A 149 -2.17 6.46 12.40
N LYS A 150 -3.16 7.32 12.19
CA LYS A 150 -2.96 8.75 11.85
C LYS A 150 -4.13 9.58 12.40
N THR A 151 -3.84 10.62 13.18
CA THR A 151 -4.84 11.57 13.70
C THR A 151 -5.12 12.65 12.67
N GLY A 152 -6.37 13.20 12.67
CA GLY A 152 -6.74 14.33 11.80
C GLY A 152 -6.99 13.94 10.33
N THR A 153 -7.34 12.68 10.06
CA THR A 153 -7.71 12.24 8.71
C THR A 153 -9.08 12.75 8.31
N VAL A 154 -9.17 13.31 7.10
CA VAL A 154 -10.46 13.63 6.45
C VAL A 154 -10.97 12.34 5.82
N GLU A 155 -12.24 12.01 6.07
CA GLU A 155 -12.89 10.83 5.50
C GLU A 155 -12.99 10.95 3.97
N ALA A 156 -12.56 9.92 3.25
CA ALA A 156 -12.72 9.83 1.80
C ALA A 156 -14.00 9.06 1.47
N ASN A 157 -14.66 9.45 0.36
CA ASN A 157 -15.83 8.73 -0.15
C ASN A 157 -15.38 7.70 -1.21
N PRO A 158 -15.91 6.46 -1.22
CA PRO A 158 -15.67 5.48 -2.28
C PRO A 158 -15.89 5.97 -3.72
N ASP A 159 -16.83 6.90 -3.95
CA ASP A 159 -17.04 7.57 -5.25
C ASP A 159 -15.75 8.14 -5.85
N LEU A 160 -14.78 8.47 -4.99
CA LEU A 160 -13.48 8.96 -5.42
C LEU A 160 -12.70 7.91 -6.22
N LEU A 161 -12.81 6.65 -5.83
CA LEU A 161 -12.17 5.51 -6.52
C LEU A 161 -12.85 5.27 -7.88
N GLU A 162 -14.19 5.27 -7.93
CA GLU A 162 -14.96 5.10 -9.17
C GLU A 162 -14.56 6.16 -10.20
N ILE A 163 -14.61 7.43 -9.80
CA ILE A 163 -14.26 8.56 -10.67
C ILE A 163 -12.78 8.48 -11.13
N TRP A 164 -11.87 8.03 -10.23
CA TRP A 164 -10.47 7.87 -10.59
C TRP A 164 -10.29 6.80 -11.65
N GLN A 165 -10.95 5.66 -11.49
CA GLN A 165 -10.89 4.54 -12.44
C GLN A 165 -11.49 4.86 -13.82
N GLU A 166 -12.51 5.71 -13.87
CA GLU A 166 -13.11 6.14 -15.14
C GLU A 166 -12.24 7.13 -15.91
N SER A 167 -11.37 7.85 -15.22
CA SER A 167 -10.66 9.00 -15.79
C SER A 167 -9.14 8.86 -15.87
N MET A 168 -8.54 7.89 -15.16
CA MET A 168 -7.10 7.77 -15.01
C MET A 168 -6.61 6.33 -15.17
N GLU A 169 -5.44 6.17 -15.80
CA GLU A 169 -4.77 4.87 -15.97
C GLU A 169 -3.83 4.53 -14.80
N VAL A 170 -3.39 5.55 -14.03
CA VAL A 170 -2.50 5.35 -12.88
C VAL A 170 -3.24 4.62 -11.77
N PRO A 171 -2.69 3.49 -11.27
CA PRO A 171 -3.33 2.70 -10.23
C PRO A 171 -3.60 3.48 -8.95
N CYS A 172 -4.69 3.12 -8.26
CA CYS A 172 -5.02 3.70 -6.97
C CYS A 172 -5.06 2.69 -5.84
N VAL A 173 -4.62 3.14 -4.68
CA VAL A 173 -4.61 2.40 -3.41
C VAL A 173 -5.66 3.00 -2.48
N ALA A 174 -6.58 2.19 -1.98
CA ALA A 174 -7.45 2.60 -0.88
C ALA A 174 -6.77 2.31 0.47
N ILE A 175 -6.76 3.31 1.37
CA ILE A 175 -6.11 3.21 2.69
C ILE A 175 -6.98 3.76 3.81
N GLY A 176 -6.77 3.27 5.01
CA GLY A 176 -7.29 3.79 6.27
C GLY A 176 -8.41 2.97 6.86
N GLY A 177 -8.13 2.30 7.98
CA GLY A 177 -9.07 1.53 8.78
C GLY A 177 -9.69 0.33 8.08
N ILE A 178 -9.03 -0.20 7.03
CA ILE A 178 -9.56 -1.31 6.23
C ILE A 178 -9.40 -2.63 6.99
N THR A 179 -10.50 -3.39 7.06
CA THR A 179 -10.60 -4.75 7.59
C THR A 179 -11.28 -5.66 6.57
N VAL A 180 -11.30 -6.97 6.81
CA VAL A 180 -12.01 -7.93 5.93
C VAL A 180 -13.49 -7.57 5.77
N GLU A 181 -14.12 -7.09 6.87
CA GLU A 181 -15.56 -6.80 6.93
C GLU A 181 -15.96 -5.55 6.15
N ASN A 182 -15.03 -4.60 5.97
CA ASN A 182 -15.33 -3.32 5.31
C ASN A 182 -14.61 -3.12 3.97
N ALA A 183 -13.84 -4.09 3.50
CA ALA A 183 -13.02 -3.99 2.29
C ALA A 183 -13.82 -4.04 0.98
N GLU A 184 -14.93 -4.81 0.96
CA GLU A 184 -15.71 -5.09 -0.27
C GLU A 184 -16.15 -3.82 -1.02
N PRO A 185 -16.75 -2.78 -0.38
CA PRO A 185 -17.16 -1.57 -1.09
C PRO A 185 -16.00 -0.85 -1.81
N LEU A 186 -14.79 -0.88 -1.24
CA LEU A 186 -13.63 -0.23 -1.85
C LEU A 186 -13.10 -1.01 -3.07
N ALA A 187 -13.09 -2.33 -3.00
CA ALA A 187 -12.71 -3.18 -4.13
C ALA A 187 -13.73 -3.07 -5.27
N VAL A 188 -15.04 -2.99 -4.96
CA VAL A 188 -16.12 -2.79 -5.94
C VAL A 188 -16.02 -1.40 -6.56
N ALA A 189 -15.79 -0.35 -5.75
CA ALA A 189 -15.63 1.04 -6.21
C ALA A 189 -14.37 1.26 -7.04
N GLY A 190 -13.48 0.29 -7.05
CA GLY A 190 -12.42 0.40 -7.99
C GLY A 190 -11.00 0.55 -7.42
N ALA A 191 -10.72 0.26 -6.14
CA ALA A 191 -9.35 0.20 -5.66
C ALA A 191 -8.54 -0.88 -6.38
N ASP A 192 -7.37 -0.55 -6.93
CA ASP A 192 -6.44 -1.55 -7.48
C ASP A 192 -5.75 -2.30 -6.34
N PHE A 193 -5.51 -1.59 -5.24
CA PHE A 193 -4.91 -2.16 -4.03
C PHE A 193 -5.64 -1.70 -2.77
N LEU A 194 -5.68 -2.58 -1.77
CA LEU A 194 -6.16 -2.28 -0.42
C LEU A 194 -4.97 -2.23 0.53
N ALA A 195 -4.65 -1.05 1.05
CA ALA A 195 -3.56 -0.87 2.00
C ALA A 195 -4.04 -1.13 3.43
N VAL A 196 -3.53 -2.19 4.03
CA VAL A 196 -3.95 -2.70 5.33
C VAL A 196 -2.77 -2.80 6.28
N SER A 197 -2.96 -2.37 7.54
CA SER A 197 -2.03 -2.56 8.64
C SER A 197 -2.73 -3.28 9.80
N SER A 198 -3.41 -2.57 10.70
CA SER A 198 -4.08 -3.16 11.85
C SER A 198 -5.11 -4.24 11.50
N GLY A 199 -5.80 -4.12 10.35
CA GLY A 199 -6.73 -5.16 9.87
C GLY A 199 -6.07 -6.52 9.59
N VAL A 200 -4.73 -6.56 9.46
CA VAL A 200 -3.95 -7.79 9.35
C VAL A 200 -3.22 -8.08 10.65
N TRP A 201 -2.43 -7.14 11.17
CA TRP A 201 -1.54 -7.41 12.30
C TRP A 201 -2.27 -7.55 13.64
N ASP A 202 -3.42 -6.89 13.81
CA ASP A 202 -4.26 -6.96 15.02
C ASP A 202 -5.45 -7.93 14.86
N HIS A 203 -5.47 -8.75 13.78
CA HIS A 203 -6.56 -9.69 13.54
C HIS A 203 -6.59 -10.76 14.65
N PRO A 204 -7.76 -11.06 15.24
CA PRO A 204 -7.87 -11.95 16.42
C PRO A 204 -7.37 -13.37 16.16
N GLU A 205 -7.44 -13.86 14.93
CA GLU A 205 -6.97 -15.19 14.52
C GLU A 205 -5.56 -15.14 13.88
N GLY A 206 -4.89 -13.98 13.90
CA GLY A 206 -3.55 -13.76 13.39
C GLY A 206 -3.47 -13.32 11.91
N ALA A 207 -2.31 -12.78 11.55
CA ALA A 207 -2.06 -12.18 10.23
C ALA A 207 -2.26 -13.16 9.05
N PRO A 208 -1.82 -14.43 9.11
CA PRO A 208 -2.03 -15.38 8.00
C PRO A 208 -3.52 -15.61 7.71
N VAL A 209 -4.36 -15.71 8.76
CA VAL A 209 -5.81 -15.90 8.62
C VAL A 209 -6.46 -14.66 8.00
N ALA A 210 -6.06 -13.47 8.45
CA ALA A 210 -6.54 -12.22 7.86
C ALA A 210 -6.22 -12.14 6.35
N ILE A 211 -4.98 -12.45 5.94
CA ILE A 211 -4.58 -12.44 4.53
C ILE A 211 -5.39 -13.45 3.72
N ALA A 212 -5.59 -14.66 4.23
CA ALA A 212 -6.42 -15.66 3.58
C ALA A 212 -7.88 -15.18 3.39
N HIS A 213 -8.47 -14.55 4.41
CA HIS A 213 -9.83 -14.00 4.33
C HIS A 213 -9.95 -12.84 3.34
N PHE A 214 -8.99 -11.90 3.33
CA PHE A 214 -8.95 -10.85 2.30
C PHE A 214 -8.87 -11.44 0.90
N ASN A 215 -7.99 -12.41 0.68
CA ASN A 215 -7.84 -13.04 -0.63
C ASN A 215 -9.11 -13.76 -1.07
N ALA A 216 -9.75 -14.53 -0.17
CA ALA A 216 -11.02 -15.20 -0.46
C ALA A 216 -12.14 -14.20 -0.83
N LEU A 217 -12.20 -13.04 -0.17
CA LEU A 217 -13.11 -11.95 -0.52
C LEU A 217 -12.82 -11.43 -1.94
N LEU A 218 -11.56 -11.09 -2.22
CA LEU A 218 -11.14 -10.49 -3.48
C LEU A 218 -11.30 -11.45 -4.68
N ASP A 219 -11.03 -12.75 -4.48
CA ASP A 219 -11.27 -13.81 -5.47
C ASP A 219 -12.77 -13.95 -5.80
N ARG A 220 -13.63 -13.92 -4.78
CA ARG A 220 -15.09 -13.95 -4.98
C ARG A 220 -15.58 -12.76 -5.80
N LEU A 221 -15.07 -11.55 -5.51
CA LEU A 221 -15.45 -10.34 -6.23
C LEU A 221 -14.96 -10.36 -7.68
N ASP A 222 -13.77 -10.87 -7.92
CA ASP A 222 -13.21 -10.97 -9.26
C ASP A 222 -13.99 -12.00 -10.12
N ALA A 223 -14.30 -13.16 -9.55
CA ALA A 223 -15.11 -14.18 -10.20
C ALA A 223 -16.54 -13.68 -10.56
N SER A 224 -17.05 -12.67 -9.85
CA SER A 224 -18.37 -12.09 -10.15
C SER A 224 -18.38 -11.11 -11.33
N LYS A 225 -17.20 -10.72 -11.85
CA LYS A 225 -17.05 -9.83 -13.01
C LYS A 225 -17.00 -10.60 -14.35
N ALA A 226 -16.77 -11.92 -14.29
CA ALA A 226 -16.67 -12.81 -15.46
C ALA A 226 -18.04 -13.30 -15.90
#